data_3e8c2035a3b08c16cf30a28255d9ac19
#
_entry.id   3e8c2035a3b08c16cf30a28255d9ac19
#
_cell.length_a   1.000
_cell.length_b   1.000
_cell.length_c   1.000
_cell.angle_alpha   90.00
_cell.angle_beta   90.00
_cell.angle_gamma   90.00
#
_symmetry.space_group_name_H-M   'P 1'
#
loop_
_entity.id
_entity.type
_entity.pdbx_description
1 polymer ?
#
loop_
_entity_poly.entity_id
_entity_poly.type
_entity_poly.pdbx_seq_one_letter_code
_entity_poly.pdbx_strand_id
1 'polypeptide(L)'
;APRPGPDADGPLLAVVDGRGRVREWAALREVGHWSEVLALHAEDTPPRPPGRGVDELVLGRGRVDLAAALEALHRRGRSRVRVDSGGALVGALLAGGLLDEVSLLVHPLCAGAGGARWYGDLPGPAVPLTPVGHEDVGGGLLWLRYRVRG
;
A
#
# COMPACT_ATOMS: atom_id res chain seq x y z
N ALA A 1 23.78 13.84 -9.65
CA ALA A 1 24.04 12.46 -10.02
C ALA A 1 22.92 11.96 -10.94
N PRO A 2 23.20 11.16 -11.99
CA PRO A 2 22.15 10.58 -12.82
C PRO A 2 21.25 9.71 -11.94
N ARG A 3 19.92 9.82 -12.12
CA ARG A 3 18.97 8.97 -11.42
C ARG A 3 19.14 7.53 -11.89
N PRO A 4 19.18 6.54 -10.99
CA PRO A 4 19.23 5.14 -11.41
C PRO A 4 17.97 4.81 -12.22
N GLY A 5 18.11 3.98 -13.24
CA GLY A 5 16.99 3.42 -13.97
C GLY A 5 16.22 2.37 -13.15
N PRO A 6 15.14 1.80 -13.70
CA PRO A 6 14.40 0.73 -13.05
C PRO A 6 15.31 -0.44 -12.66
N ASP A 7 15.11 -0.98 -11.45
CA ASP A 7 15.80 -2.18 -10.98
C ASP A 7 15.05 -3.42 -11.48
N ALA A 8 15.63 -4.17 -12.41
CA ALA A 8 15.00 -5.35 -13.00
C ALA A 8 14.67 -6.44 -11.97
N ASP A 9 15.46 -6.54 -10.90
CA ASP A 9 15.29 -7.51 -9.80
C ASP A 9 14.48 -6.93 -8.62
N GLY A 10 14.10 -5.68 -8.70
CA GLY A 10 13.35 -4.97 -7.67
C GLY A 10 11.88 -5.42 -7.54
N PRO A 11 11.22 -5.02 -6.46
CA PRO A 11 9.79 -5.25 -6.32
C PRO A 11 8.97 -4.43 -7.32
N LEU A 12 7.77 -4.90 -7.64
CA LEU A 12 6.77 -4.10 -8.35
C LEU A 12 6.15 -3.08 -7.38
N LEU A 13 6.04 -1.82 -7.78
CA LEU A 13 5.28 -0.80 -7.09
C LEU A 13 3.86 -0.70 -7.68
N ALA A 14 2.83 -1.03 -6.91
CA ALA A 14 1.44 -0.79 -7.27
C ALA A 14 0.89 0.41 -6.48
N VAL A 15 0.36 1.39 -7.18
CA VAL A 15 -0.17 2.62 -6.58
C VAL A 15 -1.68 2.70 -6.78
N VAL A 16 -2.43 2.69 -5.67
CA VAL A 16 -3.90 2.89 -5.70
C VAL A 16 -4.19 4.38 -5.88
N ASP A 17 -4.61 4.77 -7.07
CA ASP A 17 -4.92 6.15 -7.44
C ASP A 17 -6.32 6.29 -8.05
N GLY A 18 -7.34 5.82 -7.34
CA GLY A 18 -8.73 5.88 -7.79
C GLY A 18 -9.26 7.31 -8.03
N ARG A 19 -8.58 8.33 -7.53
CA ARG A 19 -8.94 9.75 -7.75
C ARG A 19 -8.10 10.43 -8.82
N GLY A 20 -7.13 9.75 -9.42
CA GLY A 20 -6.24 10.32 -10.44
C GLY A 20 -5.40 11.50 -9.94
N ARG A 21 -4.96 11.49 -8.68
CA ARG A 21 -4.21 12.59 -8.07
C ARG A 21 -2.71 12.51 -8.23
N VAL A 22 -2.18 11.32 -8.52
CA VAL A 22 -0.75 11.13 -8.72
C VAL A 22 -0.32 11.78 -10.04
N ARG A 23 0.69 12.64 -9.99
CA ARG A 23 1.21 13.39 -11.14
C ARG A 23 2.61 12.94 -11.56
N GLU A 24 3.43 12.55 -10.59
CA GLU A 24 4.87 12.31 -10.78
C GLU A 24 5.19 10.83 -11.10
N TRP A 25 4.41 10.22 -11.99
CA TRP A 25 4.59 8.81 -12.39
C TRP A 25 5.99 8.53 -12.94
N ALA A 26 6.54 9.46 -13.75
CA ALA A 26 7.88 9.32 -14.27
C ALA A 26 8.94 9.30 -13.15
N ALA A 27 8.79 10.15 -12.14
CA ALA A 27 9.69 10.19 -11.00
C ALA A 27 9.65 8.90 -10.18
N LEU A 28 8.46 8.30 -10.00
CA LEU A 28 8.33 7.00 -9.32
C LEU A 28 9.08 5.90 -10.07
N ARG A 29 9.00 5.90 -11.40
CA ARG A 29 9.70 4.93 -12.24
C ARG A 29 11.22 5.11 -12.22
N GLU A 30 11.68 6.37 -12.22
CA GLU A 30 13.11 6.73 -12.32
C GLU A 30 13.88 6.60 -11.01
N VAL A 31 13.21 6.37 -9.90
CA VAL A 31 13.82 6.27 -8.57
C VAL A 31 14.79 5.08 -8.43
N GLY A 32 14.61 4.06 -9.26
CA GLY A 32 15.53 2.92 -9.36
C GLY A 32 15.35 1.84 -8.29
N HIS A 33 14.22 1.84 -7.57
CA HIS A 33 13.91 0.84 -6.54
C HIS A 33 12.92 -0.24 -7.02
N TRP A 34 12.28 0.00 -8.16
CA TRP A 34 11.16 -0.82 -8.64
C TRP A 34 11.50 -1.46 -9.98
N SER A 35 11.14 -2.72 -10.15
CA SER A 35 11.21 -3.37 -11.48
C SER A 35 10.12 -2.85 -12.41
N GLU A 36 8.98 -2.48 -11.84
CA GLU A 36 7.79 -2.04 -12.56
C GLU A 36 6.99 -1.07 -11.68
N VAL A 37 6.31 -0.11 -12.28
CA VAL A 37 5.33 0.76 -11.63
C VAL A 37 3.97 0.54 -12.28
N LEU A 38 2.96 0.24 -11.48
CA LEU A 38 1.60 -0.08 -11.89
C LEU A 38 0.61 0.89 -11.25
N ALA A 39 -0.18 1.57 -12.05
CA ALA A 39 -1.29 2.40 -11.57
C ALA A 39 -2.57 1.56 -11.44
N LEU A 40 -3.22 1.63 -10.28
CA LEU A 40 -4.50 0.99 -10.03
C LEU A 40 -5.59 2.05 -10.01
N HIS A 41 -6.45 2.04 -11.00
CA HIS A 41 -7.55 3.00 -11.21
C HIS A 41 -8.92 2.32 -11.11
N ALA A 42 -9.96 3.13 -10.93
CA ALA A 42 -11.35 2.73 -11.14
C ALA A 42 -11.83 3.19 -12.52
N GLU A 43 -12.97 2.69 -13.00
CA GLU A 43 -13.53 3.05 -14.31
C GLU A 43 -13.78 4.55 -14.47
N ASP A 44 -14.13 5.23 -13.38
CA ASP A 44 -14.41 6.66 -13.33
C ASP A 44 -13.23 7.52 -12.87
N THR A 45 -12.05 6.94 -12.72
CA THR A 45 -10.82 7.70 -12.49
C THR A 45 -10.54 8.61 -13.67
N PRO A 46 -10.29 9.91 -13.46
CA PRO A 46 -9.94 10.82 -14.55
C PRO A 46 -8.74 10.30 -15.34
N PRO A 47 -8.79 10.35 -16.68
CA PRO A 47 -7.71 9.87 -17.51
C PRO A 47 -6.40 10.60 -17.20
N ARG A 48 -5.31 9.86 -17.12
CA ARG A 48 -3.99 10.44 -16.98
C ARG A 48 -3.36 10.68 -18.35
N PRO A 49 -2.44 11.64 -18.47
CA PRO A 49 -1.73 11.89 -19.72
C PRO A 49 -1.00 10.63 -20.20
N PRO A 50 -1.06 10.28 -21.48
CA PRO A 50 -0.37 9.13 -22.05
C PRO A 50 1.16 9.27 -22.04
N GLY A 51 1.88 8.19 -22.28
CA GLY A 51 3.32 8.22 -22.58
C GLY A 51 4.27 8.24 -21.39
N ARG A 52 3.82 7.79 -20.21
CA ARG A 52 4.65 7.82 -18.99
C ARG A 52 5.35 6.50 -18.65
N GLY A 53 5.24 5.48 -19.48
CA GLY A 53 5.88 4.18 -19.26
C GLY A 53 5.43 3.49 -17.97
N VAL A 54 4.19 3.73 -17.55
CA VAL A 54 3.56 3.12 -16.38
C VAL A 54 2.33 2.38 -16.85
N ASP A 55 2.27 1.10 -16.54
CA ASP A 55 1.10 0.28 -16.82
C ASP A 55 -0.09 0.67 -15.93
N GLU A 56 -1.27 0.41 -16.43
CA GLU A 56 -2.52 0.74 -15.75
C GLU A 56 -3.44 -0.48 -15.69
N LEU A 57 -4.03 -0.70 -14.52
CA LEU A 57 -5.15 -1.62 -14.36
C LEU A 57 -6.38 -0.83 -13.88
N VAL A 58 -7.47 -1.01 -14.59
CA VAL A 58 -8.77 -0.42 -14.24
C VAL A 58 -9.60 -1.49 -13.55
N LEU A 59 -9.89 -1.31 -12.27
CA LEU A 59 -10.50 -2.29 -11.40
C LEU A 59 -11.58 -1.63 -10.53
N GLY A 60 -12.83 -1.98 -10.76
CA GLY A 60 -13.98 -1.46 -10.04
C GLY A 60 -14.51 -0.12 -10.54
N ARG A 61 -15.58 0.34 -9.91
CA ARG A 61 -16.25 1.61 -10.22
C ARG A 61 -16.44 2.43 -8.93
N GLY A 62 -16.27 3.75 -9.01
CA GLY A 62 -16.31 4.66 -7.87
C GLY A 62 -15.09 4.58 -6.96
N ARG A 63 -14.49 3.41 -6.87
CA ARG A 63 -13.25 3.14 -6.15
C ARG A 63 -12.55 1.92 -6.73
N VAL A 64 -11.26 1.82 -6.49
CA VAL A 64 -10.47 0.64 -6.88
C VAL A 64 -10.95 -0.57 -6.09
N ASP A 65 -11.24 -1.67 -6.79
CA ASP A 65 -11.53 -2.97 -6.19
C ASP A 65 -10.22 -3.61 -5.68
N LEU A 66 -10.03 -3.59 -4.36
CA LEU A 66 -8.78 -4.04 -3.74
C LEU A 66 -8.62 -5.56 -3.81
N ALA A 67 -9.70 -6.33 -3.78
CA ALA A 67 -9.63 -7.79 -3.93
C ALA A 67 -9.18 -8.16 -5.35
N ALA A 68 -9.79 -7.55 -6.35
CA ALA A 68 -9.39 -7.72 -7.75
C ALA A 68 -7.94 -7.24 -7.99
N ALA A 69 -7.50 -6.17 -7.31
CA ALA A 69 -6.13 -5.68 -7.39
C ALA A 69 -5.12 -6.71 -6.85
N LEU A 70 -5.37 -7.28 -5.68
CA LEU A 70 -4.51 -8.31 -5.10
C LEU A 70 -4.46 -9.57 -5.97
N GLU A 71 -5.60 -9.99 -6.54
CA GLU A 71 -5.65 -11.10 -7.46
C GLU A 71 -4.86 -10.83 -8.75
N ALA A 72 -4.95 -9.63 -9.30
CA ALA A 72 -4.17 -9.22 -10.47
C ALA A 72 -2.66 -9.22 -10.19
N LEU A 73 -2.23 -8.79 -8.99
CA LEU A 73 -0.84 -8.87 -8.55
C LEU A 73 -0.38 -10.33 -8.39
N HIS A 74 -1.22 -11.19 -7.84
CA HIS A 74 -0.94 -12.62 -7.72
C HIS A 74 -0.74 -13.28 -9.08
N ARG A 75 -1.61 -12.99 -10.06
CA ARG A 75 -1.45 -13.47 -11.45
C ARG A 75 -0.17 -13.00 -12.12
N ARG A 76 0.39 -11.87 -11.68
CA ARG A 76 1.71 -11.36 -12.11
C ARG A 76 2.87 -12.02 -11.34
N GLY A 77 2.63 -13.07 -10.56
CA GLY A 77 3.64 -13.78 -9.79
C GLY A 77 4.03 -13.10 -8.48
N ARG A 78 3.24 -12.12 -8.00
CA ARG A 78 3.51 -11.39 -6.75
C ARG A 78 2.73 -12.02 -5.60
N SER A 79 3.30 -13.05 -4.98
CA SER A 79 2.67 -13.80 -3.88
C SER A 79 2.75 -13.09 -2.52
N ARG A 80 3.65 -12.13 -2.38
CA ARG A 80 3.80 -11.32 -1.16
C ARG A 80 3.63 -9.85 -1.51
N VAL A 81 2.64 -9.22 -0.89
CA VAL A 81 2.35 -7.80 -1.07
C VAL A 81 2.59 -7.07 0.25
N ARG A 82 3.50 -6.11 0.24
CA ARG A 82 3.68 -5.17 1.34
C ARG A 82 2.83 -3.92 1.08
N VAL A 83 1.99 -3.58 2.03
CA VAL A 83 1.18 -2.36 1.98
C VAL A 83 1.84 -1.29 2.86
N ASP A 84 2.30 -0.23 2.23
CA ASP A 84 2.92 0.92 2.89
C ASP A 84 2.09 2.15 2.53
N SER A 85 1.08 2.46 3.34
CA SER A 85 0.07 3.44 2.99
C SER A 85 -0.55 4.09 4.22
N GLY A 86 -1.31 5.15 3.98
CA GLY A 86 -2.12 5.79 5.03
C GLY A 86 -3.33 4.96 5.47
N GLY A 87 -3.92 5.36 6.59
CA GLY A 87 -4.96 4.62 7.27
C GLY A 87 -6.20 4.30 6.42
N ALA A 88 -6.55 5.13 5.44
CA ALA A 88 -7.73 4.90 4.61
C ALA A 88 -7.62 3.59 3.79
N LEU A 89 -6.47 3.32 3.17
CA LEU A 89 -6.26 2.09 2.42
C LEU A 89 -6.11 0.90 3.35
N VAL A 90 -5.35 1.05 4.44
CA VAL A 90 -5.17 -0.01 5.44
C VAL A 90 -6.51 -0.40 6.07
N GLY A 91 -7.35 0.58 6.44
CA GLY A 91 -8.69 0.33 6.98
C GLY A 91 -9.61 -0.38 6.00
N ALA A 92 -9.57 -0.03 4.71
CA ALA A 92 -10.35 -0.70 3.68
C ALA A 92 -9.90 -2.17 3.47
N LEU A 93 -8.60 -2.43 3.51
CA LEU A 93 -8.06 -3.80 3.42
C LEU A 93 -8.43 -4.64 4.65
N LEU A 94 -8.37 -4.07 5.86
CA LEU A 94 -8.80 -4.73 7.08
C LEU A 94 -10.30 -5.06 7.06
N ALA A 95 -11.13 -4.08 6.70
CA ALA A 95 -12.57 -4.27 6.60
C ALA A 95 -12.97 -5.32 5.55
N GLY A 96 -12.19 -5.44 4.48
CA GLY A 96 -12.39 -6.43 3.43
C GLY A 96 -11.80 -7.81 3.75
N GLY A 97 -11.15 -8.00 4.90
CA GLY A 97 -10.46 -9.26 5.22
C GLY A 97 -9.29 -9.57 4.29
N LEU A 98 -8.63 -8.55 3.76
CA LEU A 98 -7.59 -8.64 2.73
C LEU A 98 -6.16 -8.47 3.28
N LEU A 99 -6.00 -8.34 4.59
CA LEU A 99 -4.70 -8.29 5.26
C LEU A 99 -4.47 -9.56 6.08
N ASP A 100 -3.29 -10.16 5.92
CA ASP A 100 -2.88 -11.34 6.69
C ASP A 100 -2.08 -10.97 7.93
N GLU A 101 -1.27 -9.91 7.83
CA GLU A 101 -0.35 -9.49 8.90
C GLU A 101 -0.25 -7.96 8.99
N VAL A 102 -0.11 -7.48 10.22
CA VAL A 102 0.18 -6.08 10.54
C VAL A 102 1.54 -6.00 11.21
N SER A 103 2.38 -5.10 10.72
CA SER A 103 3.71 -4.80 11.24
C SER A 103 3.79 -3.32 11.60
N LEU A 104 4.03 -3.03 12.87
CA LEU A 104 4.04 -1.66 13.42
C LEU A 104 5.40 -1.35 14.05
N LEU A 105 5.95 -0.21 13.69
CA LEU A 105 7.08 0.38 14.39
C LEU A 105 6.55 1.49 15.30
N VAL A 106 6.62 1.24 16.62
CA VAL A 106 6.10 2.16 17.64
C VAL A 106 7.22 3.04 18.16
N HIS A 107 7.07 4.34 17.98
CA HIS A 107 8.01 5.35 18.43
C HIS A 107 7.67 5.80 19.87
N PRO A 108 8.67 6.10 20.72
CA PRO A 108 8.47 6.55 22.08
C PRO A 108 8.11 8.03 22.15
N LEU A 109 6.99 8.41 21.52
CA LEU A 109 6.51 9.79 21.50
C LEU A 109 4.97 9.84 21.49
N CYS A 110 4.42 10.92 21.99
CA CYS A 110 3.00 11.24 21.89
C CYS A 110 2.77 12.09 20.64
N ALA A 111 1.93 11.63 19.73
CA ALA A 111 1.73 12.28 18.42
C ALA A 111 0.99 13.64 18.49
N GLY A 112 0.41 13.99 19.63
CA GLY A 112 -0.35 15.23 19.78
C GLY A 112 -1.66 15.28 18.98
N ALA A 113 -2.21 16.47 18.79
CA ALA A 113 -3.52 16.67 18.19
C ALA A 113 -3.57 16.33 16.67
N GLY A 114 -2.42 16.28 15.99
CA GLY A 114 -2.32 15.91 14.58
C GLY A 114 -2.19 14.39 14.34
N GLY A 115 -2.20 13.57 15.40
CA GLY A 115 -2.09 12.12 15.27
C GLY A 115 -3.32 11.51 14.61
N ALA A 116 -3.10 10.57 13.70
CA ALA A 116 -4.16 9.80 13.04
C ALA A 116 -3.98 8.31 13.34
N ARG A 117 -5.09 7.57 13.31
CA ARG A 117 -5.03 6.10 13.42
C ARG A 117 -4.36 5.52 12.18
N TRP A 118 -3.45 4.58 12.36
CA TRP A 118 -2.78 3.89 11.25
C TRP A 118 -3.74 3.09 10.38
N TYR A 119 -4.90 2.70 10.90
CA TYR A 119 -5.99 2.02 10.18
C TYR A 119 -7.15 2.95 9.81
N GLY A 120 -7.01 4.25 10.01
CA GLY A 120 -8.02 5.27 9.66
C GLY A 120 -9.37 5.05 10.35
N ASP A 121 -10.42 5.35 9.63
CA ASP A 121 -11.80 5.06 10.03
C ASP A 121 -12.18 3.66 9.54
N LEU A 122 -11.90 2.65 10.35
CA LEU A 122 -12.22 1.26 10.02
C LEU A 122 -13.76 1.09 9.95
N PRO A 123 -14.31 0.84 8.76
CA PRO A 123 -15.74 0.54 8.64
C PRO A 123 -16.06 -0.86 9.15
N GLY A 124 -17.10 -0.98 9.94
CA GLY A 124 -17.56 -2.26 10.46
C GLY A 124 -17.08 -2.61 11.86
N PRO A 125 -17.15 -3.88 12.26
CA PRO A 125 -16.78 -4.34 13.59
C PRO A 125 -15.25 -4.31 13.82
N ALA A 126 -14.85 -4.43 15.08
CA ALA A 126 -13.44 -4.59 15.44
C ALA A 126 -12.82 -5.82 14.77
N VAL A 127 -11.61 -5.66 14.28
CA VAL A 127 -10.83 -6.75 13.66
C VAL A 127 -9.84 -7.29 14.67
N PRO A 128 -9.96 -8.56 15.11
CA PRO A 128 -9.04 -9.14 16.09
C PRO A 128 -7.64 -9.34 15.52
N LEU A 129 -6.64 -9.04 16.33
CA LEU A 129 -5.23 -9.25 16.01
C LEU A 129 -4.62 -10.25 16.99
N THR A 130 -3.83 -11.20 16.47
CA THR A 130 -3.09 -12.16 17.28
C THR A 130 -1.61 -11.77 17.30
N PRO A 131 -0.97 -11.55 18.44
CA PRO A 131 0.44 -11.28 18.52
C PRO A 131 1.27 -12.42 17.91
N VAL A 132 2.22 -12.06 17.04
CA VAL A 132 3.19 -12.98 16.42
C VAL A 132 4.57 -12.79 17.03
N GLY A 133 4.94 -11.55 17.33
CA GLY A 133 6.22 -11.23 17.94
C GLY A 133 6.39 -9.75 18.20
N HIS A 134 7.39 -9.44 19.00
CA HIS A 134 7.82 -8.08 19.27
C HIS A 134 9.34 -8.05 19.41
N GLU A 135 9.93 -6.91 19.13
CA GLU A 135 11.38 -6.70 19.24
C GLU A 135 11.66 -5.26 19.68
N ASP A 136 12.58 -5.07 20.60
CA ASP A 136 13.19 -3.77 20.87
C ASP A 136 14.30 -3.54 19.85
N VAL A 137 14.09 -2.59 18.95
CA VAL A 137 15.04 -2.28 17.87
C VAL A 137 16.01 -1.14 18.23
N GLY A 138 16.04 -0.75 19.49
CA GLY A 138 16.90 0.30 20.01
C GLY A 138 16.25 1.68 19.97
N GLY A 139 16.82 2.61 20.73
CA GLY A 139 16.33 3.99 20.82
C GLY A 139 14.91 4.14 21.38
N GLY A 140 14.41 3.13 22.11
CA GLY A 140 13.04 3.09 22.63
C GLY A 140 11.99 2.69 21.58
N LEU A 141 12.40 2.30 20.39
CA LEU A 141 11.53 1.84 19.31
C LEU A 141 11.14 0.37 19.53
N LEU A 142 9.87 0.08 19.43
CA LEU A 142 9.33 -1.28 19.47
C LEU A 142 8.77 -1.69 18.11
N TRP A 143 9.19 -2.84 17.63
CA TRP A 143 8.61 -3.47 16.46
C TRP A 143 7.61 -4.54 16.89
N LEU A 144 6.33 -4.36 16.51
CA LEU A 144 5.22 -5.24 16.85
C LEU A 144 4.69 -5.91 15.58
N ARG A 145 4.44 -7.21 15.64
CA ARG A 145 3.82 -7.96 14.55
C ARG A 145 2.60 -8.72 15.02
N TYR A 146 1.54 -8.65 14.23
CA TYR A 146 0.27 -9.30 14.49
C TYR A 146 -0.23 -10.02 13.25
N ARG A 147 -0.84 -11.18 13.47
CA ARG A 147 -1.65 -11.82 12.45
C ARG A 147 -3.08 -11.30 12.54
N VAL A 148 -3.66 -10.95 11.40
CA VAL A 148 -5.08 -10.58 11.31
C VAL A 148 -5.91 -11.85 11.31
N ARG A 149 -6.94 -11.91 12.15
CA ARG A 149 -7.90 -13.01 12.14
C ARG A 149 -9.08 -12.60 11.25
N GLY A 150 -9.29 -13.38 10.20
CA GLY A 150 -10.50 -13.33 9.40
C GLY A 150 -11.64 -14.06 10.09
#